data_cbe54c11882ed522208d49bc581b3101
#
_entry.id   cbe54c11882ed522208d49bc581b3101
#
_cell.length_a   1.000
_cell.length_b   1.000
_cell.length_c   1.000
_cell.angle_alpha   90.00
_cell.angle_beta   90.00
_cell.angle_gamma   90.00
#
_symmetry.space_group_name_H-M   'P 1'
#
loop_
_entity.id
_entity.type
_entity.pdbx_description
1 polymer ?
#
loop_
_entity_poly.entity_id
_entity_poly.type
_entity_poly.pdbx_seq_one_letter_code
_entity_poly.pdbx_strand_id
1 'polypeptide(L)'
;MKTKAAIAWKAGAPLTVEDVDLQGPKAGEVLIEVKATGICHTDWYTLSGADPEGIFPSILGHEGAGVVVDVGPDVKSLRAGDHVIPLYTPECRQCKFCLSQKTNLCQAIRSTQGRGLMPDATSRFSIDGKPIFHYMGTSTFANHIVVPEIAVAKIRSDAPFDKVCYIGCGVTTGVGAVLFTAKVEAGANVVVFGLGGIGLNVIQAAKMVGADKIIGIDINPGREAMARKFGMTHFLNPKDHPDIVDAIVQLTDGGADYSFECIGNTKTMRQALECCHKGWGQSIIIGVAEAGAEISTRPFQLVTGRQWKGSAFGGARGRSDVPRIVDWYMDGKIAIDDLITHRLKLEDINRGFELMRKGESIRSVVVY
;
A
#
# COMPACT_ATOMS: atom_id res chain seq x y z
N MET A 1 -13.81 -1.93 26.23
CA MET A 1 -12.48 -1.87 26.86
C MET A 1 -11.84 -0.52 26.56
N LYS A 2 -10.78 -0.13 27.30
CA LYS A 2 -9.94 1.01 26.91
C LYS A 2 -8.80 0.50 26.02
N THR A 3 -8.41 1.31 25.03
CA THR A 3 -7.24 1.06 24.18
C THR A 3 -6.53 2.38 23.91
N LYS A 4 -5.19 2.35 23.80
CA LYS A 4 -4.38 3.52 23.46
C LYS A 4 -4.37 3.69 21.94
N ALA A 5 -4.57 4.91 21.44
CA ALA A 5 -4.61 5.21 20.02
C ALA A 5 -4.02 6.59 19.70
N ALA A 6 -3.46 6.75 18.51
CA ALA A 6 -3.05 8.05 17.98
C ALA A 6 -4.19 8.65 17.13
N ILE A 7 -4.72 9.78 17.59
CA ILE A 7 -5.91 10.40 17.02
C ILE A 7 -5.52 11.60 16.16
N ALA A 8 -6.06 11.63 14.96
CA ALA A 8 -6.10 12.79 14.08
C ALA A 8 -7.38 13.58 14.39
N TRP A 9 -7.29 14.64 15.21
CA TRP A 9 -8.45 15.45 15.57
C TRP A 9 -8.93 16.36 14.44
N LYS A 10 -7.99 16.84 13.62
CA LYS A 10 -8.27 17.69 12.45
C LYS A 10 -7.12 17.62 11.46
N ALA A 11 -7.40 17.99 10.23
CA ALA A 11 -6.40 18.10 9.19
C ALA A 11 -5.25 19.05 9.58
N GLY A 12 -4.02 18.70 9.24
CA GLY A 12 -2.82 19.49 9.46
C GLY A 12 -2.32 19.57 10.91
N ALA A 13 -3.03 18.96 11.88
CA ALA A 13 -2.59 18.93 13.27
C ALA A 13 -1.74 17.67 13.56
N PRO A 14 -0.79 17.73 14.52
CA PRO A 14 -0.14 16.53 15.02
C PRO A 14 -1.14 15.54 15.60
N LEU A 15 -0.83 14.25 15.50
CA LEU A 15 -1.58 13.20 16.20
C LEU A 15 -1.36 13.31 17.72
N THR A 16 -2.42 13.06 18.50
CA THR A 16 -2.35 12.93 19.96
C THR A 16 -2.55 11.49 20.37
N VAL A 17 -1.76 10.99 21.30
CA VAL A 17 -1.89 9.61 21.80
C VAL A 17 -2.75 9.64 23.07
N GLU A 18 -3.89 8.98 23.00
CA GLU A 18 -4.92 9.04 24.06
C GLU A 18 -5.53 7.64 24.30
N ASP A 19 -6.15 7.48 25.48
CA ASP A 19 -6.97 6.31 25.79
C ASP A 19 -8.39 6.51 25.26
N VAL A 20 -8.81 5.61 24.38
CA VAL A 20 -10.14 5.62 23.77
C VAL A 20 -10.97 4.41 24.23
N ASP A 21 -12.29 4.58 24.25
CA ASP A 21 -13.20 3.46 24.44
C ASP A 21 -13.32 2.67 23.15
N LEU A 22 -13.10 1.35 23.24
CA LEU A 22 -13.27 0.42 22.12
C LEU A 22 -14.39 -0.58 22.48
N GLN A 23 -15.44 -0.62 21.65
CA GLN A 23 -16.49 -1.63 21.74
C GLN A 23 -15.94 -2.99 21.30
N GLY A 24 -16.52 -4.07 21.87
CA GLY A 24 -16.21 -5.43 21.41
C GLY A 24 -16.73 -5.71 19.99
N PRO A 25 -16.28 -6.82 19.38
CA PRO A 25 -16.68 -7.19 18.03
C PRO A 25 -18.16 -7.61 17.99
N LYS A 26 -18.92 -7.06 17.04
CA LYS A 26 -20.29 -7.48 16.72
C LYS A 26 -20.29 -8.63 15.71
N ALA A 27 -21.49 -9.02 15.23
CA ALA A 27 -21.64 -10.09 14.25
C ALA A 27 -20.77 -9.87 12.99
N GLY A 28 -19.96 -10.87 12.63
CA GLY A 28 -19.03 -10.81 11.50
C GLY A 28 -17.81 -9.91 11.70
N GLU A 29 -17.49 -9.52 12.94
CA GLU A 29 -16.35 -8.67 13.28
C GLU A 29 -15.33 -9.43 14.15
N VAL A 30 -14.09 -8.98 14.13
CA VAL A 30 -13.00 -9.52 14.95
C VAL A 30 -12.28 -8.39 15.68
N LEU A 31 -11.90 -8.66 16.93
CA LEU A 31 -11.03 -7.81 17.73
C LEU A 31 -9.58 -8.27 17.55
N ILE A 32 -8.71 -7.38 17.16
CA ILE A 32 -7.29 -7.65 16.91
C ILE A 32 -6.45 -6.82 17.88
N GLU A 33 -5.52 -7.47 18.58
CA GLU A 33 -4.40 -6.82 19.23
C GLU A 33 -3.31 -6.55 18.18
N VAL A 34 -3.09 -5.28 17.84
CA VAL A 34 -2.08 -4.87 16.88
C VAL A 34 -0.71 -4.98 17.52
N LYS A 35 0.21 -5.67 16.88
CA LYS A 35 1.60 -5.87 17.35
C LYS A 35 2.58 -4.93 16.66
N ALA A 36 2.28 -4.55 15.41
CA ALA A 36 3.06 -3.57 14.67
C ALA A 36 2.22 -2.91 13.58
N THR A 37 2.58 -1.69 13.21
CA THR A 37 1.97 -0.97 12.08
C THR A 37 2.98 -0.08 11.36
N GLY A 38 2.94 -0.06 10.03
CA GLY A 38 3.72 0.87 9.21
C GLY A 38 3.11 2.27 9.15
N ILE A 39 3.95 3.26 8.86
CA ILE A 39 3.55 4.64 8.57
C ILE A 39 3.66 4.88 7.06
N CYS A 40 2.57 5.22 6.40
CA CYS A 40 2.46 5.34 4.95
C CYS A 40 2.25 6.80 4.50
N HIS A 41 2.65 7.10 3.26
CA HIS A 41 2.32 8.39 2.62
C HIS A 41 0.81 8.61 2.49
N THR A 42 0.01 7.55 2.39
CA THR A 42 -1.45 7.65 2.34
C THR A 42 -2.02 8.18 3.67
N ASP A 43 -1.44 7.79 4.82
CA ASP A 43 -1.81 8.36 6.12
C ASP A 43 -1.47 9.86 6.18
N TRP A 44 -0.31 10.25 5.64
CA TRP A 44 0.08 11.65 5.54
C TRP A 44 -0.82 12.44 4.58
N TYR A 45 -1.19 11.87 3.45
CA TYR A 45 -2.09 12.50 2.49
C TYR A 45 -3.40 12.91 3.15
N THR A 46 -3.99 12.01 3.94
CA THR A 46 -5.20 12.32 4.72
C THR A 46 -4.89 13.29 5.86
N LEU A 47 -3.85 13.04 6.68
CA LEU A 47 -3.51 13.91 7.83
C LEU A 47 -3.20 15.34 7.41
N SER A 48 -2.59 15.56 6.25
CA SER A 48 -2.28 16.90 5.74
C SER A 48 -3.52 17.70 5.30
N GLY A 49 -4.65 17.04 5.08
CA GLY A 49 -5.87 17.63 4.54
C GLY A 49 -5.92 17.67 3.00
N ALA A 50 -4.95 17.04 2.32
CA ALA A 50 -4.95 16.94 0.86
C ALA A 50 -5.97 15.91 0.34
N ASP A 51 -6.40 14.98 1.20
CA ASP A 51 -7.41 13.97 0.90
C ASP A 51 -8.81 14.55 1.02
N PRO A 52 -9.58 14.70 -0.08
CA PRO A 52 -10.94 15.24 -0.02
C PRO A 52 -11.94 14.31 0.66
N GLU A 53 -11.61 13.02 0.81
CA GLU A 53 -12.41 12.03 1.53
C GLU A 53 -11.96 11.88 3.01
N GLY A 54 -10.98 12.67 3.45
CA GLY A 54 -10.46 12.63 4.83
C GLY A 54 -11.53 13.01 5.87
N ILE A 55 -11.70 12.16 6.87
CA ILE A 55 -12.70 12.33 7.93
C ILE A 55 -12.00 12.51 9.28
N PHE A 56 -12.46 13.49 10.08
CA PHE A 56 -11.91 13.79 11.39
C PHE A 56 -13.04 13.99 12.42
N PRO A 57 -12.83 13.63 13.72
CA PRO A 57 -11.65 12.96 14.25
C PRO A 57 -11.57 11.49 13.83
N SER A 58 -10.37 10.98 13.57
CA SER A 58 -10.18 9.58 13.17
C SER A 58 -8.89 8.98 13.73
N ILE A 59 -8.85 7.66 13.82
CA ILE A 59 -7.63 6.91 14.08
C ILE A 59 -7.11 6.41 12.74
N LEU A 60 -5.93 6.92 12.32
CA LEU A 60 -5.31 6.55 11.05
C LEU A 60 -4.61 5.18 11.12
N GLY A 61 -3.81 4.86 10.10
CA GLY A 61 -3.05 3.62 10.01
C GLY A 61 -3.81 2.50 9.29
N HIS A 62 -3.11 1.87 8.35
CA HIS A 62 -3.68 0.79 7.52
C HIS A 62 -2.68 -0.31 7.18
N GLU A 63 -1.47 -0.25 7.72
CA GLU A 63 -0.40 -1.24 7.51
C GLU A 63 -0.14 -2.05 8.79
N GLY A 64 -1.17 -2.70 9.35
CA GLY A 64 -1.08 -3.42 10.61
C GLY A 64 -0.78 -4.90 10.47
N ALA A 65 -0.26 -5.50 11.55
CA ALA A 65 -0.25 -6.93 11.77
C ALA A 65 -0.44 -7.21 13.27
N GLY A 66 -1.12 -8.31 13.61
CA GLY A 66 -1.43 -8.60 15.00
C GLY A 66 -2.06 -9.96 15.20
N VAL A 67 -2.67 -10.12 16.37
CA VAL A 67 -3.30 -11.38 16.82
C VAL A 67 -4.78 -11.13 17.06
N VAL A 68 -5.63 -12.02 16.59
CA VAL A 68 -7.05 -12.03 16.94
C VAL A 68 -7.19 -12.38 18.41
N VAL A 69 -7.84 -11.53 19.19
CA VAL A 69 -8.07 -11.76 20.64
C VAL A 69 -9.51 -12.13 20.94
N ASP A 70 -10.47 -11.69 20.11
CA ASP A 70 -11.88 -12.06 20.24
C ASP A 70 -12.58 -12.02 18.87
N VAL A 71 -13.68 -12.75 18.75
CA VAL A 71 -14.50 -12.81 17.54
C VAL A 71 -15.97 -12.64 17.88
N GLY A 72 -16.67 -11.83 17.11
CA GLY A 72 -18.12 -11.68 17.21
C GLY A 72 -18.88 -12.91 16.68
N PRO A 73 -20.20 -12.95 16.91
CA PRO A 73 -21.04 -13.96 16.26
C PRO A 73 -20.85 -14.00 14.75
N ASP A 74 -21.12 -15.15 14.14
CA ASP A 74 -21.06 -15.39 12.67
C ASP A 74 -19.68 -15.32 12.01
N VAL A 75 -18.60 -15.06 12.75
CA VAL A 75 -17.23 -15.19 12.26
C VAL A 75 -16.93 -16.68 12.03
N LYS A 76 -16.45 -17.04 10.81
CA LYS A 76 -16.28 -18.45 10.39
C LYS A 76 -14.84 -18.84 10.10
N SER A 77 -14.01 -17.90 9.67
CA SER A 77 -12.67 -18.19 9.16
C SER A 77 -11.55 -17.81 10.13
N LEU A 78 -11.87 -17.17 11.25
CA LEU A 78 -10.92 -16.66 12.23
C LEU A 78 -11.32 -17.09 13.65
N ARG A 79 -10.32 -17.20 14.52
CA ARG A 79 -10.47 -17.48 15.95
C ARG A 79 -9.39 -16.77 16.77
N ALA A 80 -9.61 -16.64 18.07
CA ALA A 80 -8.59 -16.12 18.98
C ALA A 80 -7.27 -16.90 18.84
N GLY A 81 -6.15 -16.17 18.84
CA GLY A 81 -4.80 -16.70 18.61
C GLY A 81 -4.36 -16.72 17.15
N ASP A 82 -5.23 -16.47 16.18
CA ASP A 82 -4.82 -16.39 14.77
C ASP A 82 -3.97 -15.13 14.52
N HIS A 83 -2.84 -15.29 13.83
CA HIS A 83 -2.01 -14.18 13.34
C HIS A 83 -2.63 -13.61 12.05
N VAL A 84 -2.72 -12.30 11.97
CA VAL A 84 -3.49 -11.65 10.91
C VAL A 84 -2.89 -10.32 10.45
N ILE A 85 -3.25 -9.94 9.23
CA ILE A 85 -3.05 -8.61 8.64
C ILE A 85 -4.44 -8.04 8.33
N PRO A 86 -4.85 -6.90 8.94
CA PRO A 86 -6.05 -6.19 8.56
C PRO A 86 -5.87 -5.55 7.17
N LEU A 87 -6.94 -5.50 6.39
CA LEU A 87 -6.93 -5.11 4.98
C LEU A 87 -7.85 -3.93 4.74
N TYR A 88 -7.34 -2.86 4.17
CA TYR A 88 -8.17 -1.74 3.70
C TYR A 88 -8.94 -2.07 2.41
N THR A 89 -8.55 -3.14 1.70
CA THR A 89 -9.30 -3.72 0.59
C THR A 89 -9.94 -5.03 1.02
N PRO A 90 -11.23 -5.06 1.38
CA PRO A 90 -11.92 -6.27 1.80
C PRO A 90 -12.07 -7.26 0.64
N GLU A 91 -12.30 -8.55 0.98
CA GLU A 91 -12.61 -9.61 0.01
C GLU A 91 -13.78 -10.46 0.53
N CYS A 92 -15.02 -10.10 0.16
CA CYS A 92 -16.21 -10.83 0.61
C CYS A 92 -16.46 -12.16 -0.13
N ARG A 93 -15.83 -12.35 -1.32
CA ARG A 93 -15.98 -13.54 -2.16
C ARG A 93 -17.39 -13.77 -2.73
N GLN A 94 -18.31 -12.80 -2.61
CA GLN A 94 -19.71 -12.94 -3.00
C GLN A 94 -20.18 -11.83 -3.95
N CYS A 95 -19.63 -10.62 -3.87
CA CYS A 95 -20.04 -9.53 -4.74
C CYS A 95 -19.55 -9.71 -6.17
N LYS A 96 -20.19 -9.01 -7.11
CA LYS A 96 -19.82 -9.00 -8.54
C LYS A 96 -18.32 -8.77 -8.76
N PHE A 97 -17.71 -7.87 -7.98
CA PHE A 97 -16.27 -7.56 -8.10
C PHE A 97 -15.40 -8.75 -7.72
N CYS A 98 -15.66 -9.39 -6.58
CA CYS A 98 -14.91 -10.56 -6.15
C CYS A 98 -15.09 -11.75 -7.11
N LEU A 99 -16.31 -11.97 -7.62
CA LEU A 99 -16.63 -13.09 -8.51
C LEU A 99 -16.16 -12.87 -9.95
N SER A 100 -15.96 -11.61 -10.36
CA SER A 100 -15.56 -11.29 -11.74
C SER A 100 -14.17 -11.79 -12.12
N GLN A 101 -13.30 -11.96 -11.15
CA GLN A 101 -11.86 -12.20 -11.33
C GLN A 101 -11.11 -11.11 -12.16
N LYS A 102 -11.76 -9.97 -12.41
CA LYS A 102 -11.23 -8.85 -13.19
C LYS A 102 -10.66 -7.74 -12.32
N THR A 103 -11.09 -7.66 -11.05
CA THR A 103 -10.71 -6.60 -10.10
C THR A 103 -10.64 -7.13 -8.68
N ASN A 104 -9.89 -6.43 -7.85
CA ASN A 104 -9.76 -6.64 -6.39
C ASN A 104 -10.61 -5.66 -5.58
N LEU A 105 -11.42 -4.80 -6.22
CA LEU A 105 -12.16 -3.71 -5.57
C LEU A 105 -13.52 -4.18 -5.05
N CYS A 106 -13.53 -4.99 -4.00
CA CYS A 106 -14.74 -5.45 -3.31
C CYS A 106 -15.59 -4.27 -2.82
N GLN A 107 -16.90 -4.35 -3.05
CA GLN A 107 -17.86 -3.28 -2.69
C GLN A 107 -18.73 -3.60 -1.46
N ALA A 108 -18.51 -4.75 -0.80
CA ALA A 108 -19.43 -5.23 0.24
C ALA A 108 -19.63 -4.26 1.43
N ILE A 109 -18.57 -3.52 1.81
CA ILE A 109 -18.62 -2.55 2.92
C ILE A 109 -18.21 -1.14 2.50
N ARG A 110 -18.01 -0.88 1.21
CA ARG A 110 -17.45 0.40 0.71
C ARG A 110 -18.27 1.61 1.13
N SER A 111 -19.60 1.49 1.16
CA SER A 111 -20.51 2.59 1.52
C SER A 111 -20.39 3.09 2.96
N THR A 112 -20.00 2.23 3.90
CA THR A 112 -19.76 2.59 5.30
C THR A 112 -18.27 2.86 5.56
N GLN A 113 -17.37 2.05 4.98
CA GLN A 113 -15.93 2.20 5.10
C GLN A 113 -15.46 3.60 4.65
N GLY A 114 -15.95 4.12 3.54
CA GLY A 114 -15.62 5.47 3.04
C GLY A 114 -16.15 6.61 3.94
N ARG A 115 -17.04 6.30 4.88
CA ARG A 115 -17.55 7.24 5.90
C ARG A 115 -16.91 7.04 7.27
N GLY A 116 -15.86 6.23 7.35
CA GLY A 116 -15.18 5.92 8.61
C GLY A 116 -16.01 5.09 9.59
N LEU A 117 -16.93 4.27 9.08
CA LEU A 117 -17.87 3.49 9.88
C LEU A 117 -17.77 2.00 9.58
N MET A 118 -18.18 1.20 10.57
CA MET A 118 -18.35 -0.24 10.43
C MET A 118 -19.59 -0.57 9.57
N PRO A 119 -19.79 -1.83 9.15
CA PRO A 119 -20.91 -2.21 8.28
C PRO A 119 -22.30 -1.83 8.80
N ASP A 120 -22.48 -1.73 10.11
CA ASP A 120 -23.72 -1.29 10.77
C ASP A 120 -23.88 0.24 10.87
N ALA A 121 -23.04 0.99 10.17
CA ALA A 121 -23.00 2.45 10.16
C ALA A 121 -22.71 3.09 11.53
N THR A 122 -22.03 2.39 12.44
CA THR A 122 -21.53 2.93 13.72
C THR A 122 -20.02 2.83 13.82
N SER A 123 -19.38 3.62 14.70
CA SER A 123 -17.98 3.45 15.06
C SER A 123 -17.84 2.50 16.25
N ARG A 124 -16.70 1.80 16.34
CA ARG A 124 -16.32 1.05 17.54
C ARG A 124 -15.47 1.88 18.50
N PHE A 125 -14.92 3.00 18.05
CA PHE A 125 -14.14 3.92 18.88
C PHE A 125 -14.96 5.11 19.37
N SER A 126 -14.73 5.52 20.62
CA SER A 126 -15.33 6.74 21.17
C SER A 126 -14.45 7.34 22.28
N ILE A 127 -14.63 8.66 22.52
CA ILE A 127 -14.13 9.38 23.68
C ILE A 127 -15.29 10.15 24.27
N ASP A 128 -15.57 9.98 25.57
CA ASP A 128 -16.68 10.61 26.28
C ASP A 128 -18.02 10.44 25.54
N GLY A 129 -18.23 9.24 24.97
CA GLY A 129 -19.44 8.91 24.22
C GLY A 129 -19.52 9.50 22.80
N LYS A 130 -18.52 10.29 22.37
CA LYS A 130 -18.45 10.85 21.01
C LYS A 130 -17.68 9.89 20.10
N PRO A 131 -18.19 9.57 18.91
CA PRO A 131 -17.52 8.63 18.01
C PRO A 131 -16.22 9.20 17.46
N ILE A 132 -15.18 8.34 17.37
CA ILE A 132 -13.97 8.57 16.60
C ILE A 132 -14.03 7.67 15.37
N PHE A 133 -13.82 8.20 14.19
CA PHE A 133 -14.01 7.48 12.93
C PHE A 133 -12.87 6.47 12.66
N HIS A 134 -13.23 5.39 11.96
CA HIS A 134 -12.26 4.44 11.42
C HIS A 134 -11.62 5.01 10.16
N TYR A 135 -10.32 4.76 10.01
CA TYR A 135 -9.60 5.08 8.79
C TYR A 135 -9.46 3.83 7.91
N MET A 136 -9.94 3.91 6.68
CA MET A 136 -9.90 2.82 5.69
C MET A 136 -10.45 1.48 6.23
N GLY A 137 -11.28 1.50 7.28
CA GLY A 137 -11.82 0.32 7.94
C GLY A 137 -10.81 -0.49 8.77
N THR A 138 -9.62 0.04 9.04
CA THR A 138 -8.53 -0.67 9.73
C THR A 138 -8.06 0.04 11.00
N SER A 139 -7.69 1.34 10.94
CA SER A 139 -7.29 2.16 12.11
C SER A 139 -6.14 1.60 12.94
N THR A 140 -5.06 1.18 12.29
CA THR A 140 -3.99 0.42 12.96
C THR A 140 -3.07 1.27 13.86
N PHE A 141 -3.26 2.61 13.94
CA PHE A 141 -2.57 3.43 14.94
C PHE A 141 -3.25 3.34 16.32
N ALA A 142 -3.66 2.14 16.68
CA ALA A 142 -4.22 1.79 17.99
C ALA A 142 -3.75 0.40 18.42
N ASN A 143 -3.59 0.21 19.75
CA ASN A 143 -3.17 -1.10 20.29
C ASN A 143 -4.19 -2.21 20.00
N HIS A 144 -5.48 -1.87 19.95
CA HIS A 144 -6.55 -2.81 19.61
C HIS A 144 -7.50 -2.17 18.60
N ILE A 145 -7.96 -2.98 17.67
CA ILE A 145 -8.90 -2.57 16.62
C ILE A 145 -10.01 -3.61 16.44
N VAL A 146 -11.17 -3.16 15.99
CA VAL A 146 -12.24 -4.07 15.55
C VAL A 146 -12.44 -3.86 14.05
N VAL A 147 -12.42 -4.95 13.29
CA VAL A 147 -12.53 -4.95 11.83
C VAL A 147 -13.49 -6.04 11.35
N PRO A 148 -14.16 -5.88 10.19
CA PRO A 148 -14.96 -6.95 9.61
C PRO A 148 -14.10 -8.15 9.21
N GLU A 149 -14.58 -9.38 9.42
CA GLU A 149 -13.87 -10.61 9.02
C GLU A 149 -13.40 -10.60 7.56
N ILE A 150 -14.23 -10.04 6.66
CA ILE A 150 -13.91 -9.95 5.22
C ILE A 150 -12.75 -9.00 4.90
N ALA A 151 -12.33 -8.20 5.87
CA ALA A 151 -11.18 -7.29 5.79
C ALA A 151 -9.97 -7.80 6.61
N VAL A 152 -9.82 -9.11 6.76
CA VAL A 152 -8.72 -9.71 7.52
C VAL A 152 -8.11 -10.88 6.76
N ALA A 153 -6.79 -10.84 6.59
CA ALA A 153 -6.01 -11.95 6.05
C ALA A 153 -5.34 -12.73 7.20
N LYS A 154 -5.65 -14.03 7.31
CA LYS A 154 -4.95 -14.94 8.23
C LYS A 154 -3.59 -15.28 7.63
N ILE A 155 -2.54 -15.18 8.43
CA ILE A 155 -1.15 -15.47 8.05
C ILE A 155 -0.57 -16.58 8.94
N ARG A 156 0.58 -17.09 8.57
CA ARG A 156 1.33 -18.06 9.36
C ARG A 156 1.80 -17.46 10.70
N SER A 157 1.82 -18.26 11.75
CA SER A 157 2.07 -17.80 13.13
C SER A 157 3.54 -17.51 13.46
N ASP A 158 4.47 -17.91 12.62
CA ASP A 158 5.91 -17.67 12.80
C ASP A 158 6.39 -16.39 12.08
N ALA A 159 5.50 -15.67 11.37
CA ALA A 159 5.85 -14.45 10.68
C ALA A 159 6.05 -13.27 11.67
N PRO A 160 7.18 -12.53 11.59
CA PRO A 160 7.47 -11.40 12.49
C PRO A 160 6.59 -10.19 12.17
N PHE A 161 5.79 -9.75 13.15
CA PHE A 161 4.79 -8.70 12.96
C PHE A 161 5.37 -7.36 12.47
N ASP A 162 6.54 -6.96 12.99
CA ASP A 162 7.23 -5.73 12.63
C ASP A 162 7.74 -5.69 11.18
N LYS A 163 7.72 -6.83 10.50
CA LYS A 163 8.06 -6.98 9.07
C LYS A 163 6.80 -7.10 8.23
N VAL A 164 5.95 -8.07 8.59
CA VAL A 164 4.80 -8.42 7.74
C VAL A 164 3.67 -7.41 7.78
N CYS A 165 3.63 -6.49 8.77
CA CYS A 165 2.66 -5.40 8.79
C CYS A 165 2.71 -4.56 7.50
N TYR A 166 3.91 -4.35 6.92
CA TYR A 166 4.09 -3.62 5.68
C TYR A 166 3.55 -4.37 4.45
N ILE A 167 3.34 -5.69 4.54
CA ILE A 167 2.75 -6.47 3.44
C ILE A 167 1.31 -6.03 3.19
N GLY A 168 0.57 -5.59 4.22
CA GLY A 168 -0.82 -5.15 4.11
C GLY A 168 -1.07 -3.96 3.17
N CYS A 169 -0.02 -3.27 2.71
CA CYS A 169 -0.13 -2.15 1.77
C CYS A 169 1.03 -2.12 0.78
N GLY A 170 2.17 -1.54 1.16
CA GLY A 170 3.23 -1.17 0.21
C GLY A 170 3.88 -2.35 -0.51
N VAL A 171 4.12 -3.47 0.20
CA VAL A 171 4.70 -4.67 -0.42
C VAL A 171 3.71 -5.28 -1.42
N THR A 172 2.47 -5.53 -1.00
CA THR A 172 1.43 -6.09 -1.87
C THR A 172 1.16 -5.18 -3.07
N THR A 173 1.15 -3.86 -2.87
CA THR A 173 0.96 -2.89 -3.96
C THR A 173 2.07 -3.01 -5.01
N GLY A 174 3.33 -3.01 -4.61
CA GLY A 174 4.46 -3.08 -5.55
C GLY A 174 4.59 -4.46 -6.21
N VAL A 175 4.62 -5.51 -5.40
CA VAL A 175 4.73 -6.90 -5.89
C VAL A 175 3.54 -7.28 -6.77
N GLY A 176 2.33 -6.94 -6.34
CA GLY A 176 1.10 -7.24 -7.07
C GLY A 176 0.97 -6.46 -8.37
N ALA A 177 1.47 -5.22 -8.45
CA ALA A 177 1.48 -4.46 -9.69
C ALA A 177 2.21 -5.20 -10.80
N VAL A 178 3.32 -5.86 -10.48
CA VAL A 178 4.10 -6.68 -11.42
C VAL A 178 3.37 -7.99 -11.74
N LEU A 179 2.97 -8.74 -10.69
CA LEU A 179 2.49 -10.12 -10.83
C LEU A 179 1.02 -10.22 -11.23
N PHE A 180 0.15 -9.35 -10.68
CA PHE A 180 -1.30 -9.49 -10.85
C PHE A 180 -1.88 -8.46 -11.79
N THR A 181 -1.37 -7.21 -11.78
CA THR A 181 -1.88 -6.14 -12.64
C THR A 181 -1.24 -6.17 -14.02
N ALA A 182 0.08 -6.03 -14.11
CA ALA A 182 0.82 -5.99 -15.37
C ALA A 182 1.03 -7.39 -15.95
N LYS A 183 1.25 -8.39 -15.09
CA LYS A 183 1.62 -9.75 -15.46
C LYS A 183 2.89 -9.75 -16.30
N VAL A 184 3.93 -9.16 -15.75
CA VAL A 184 5.22 -8.98 -16.41
C VAL A 184 5.78 -10.33 -16.85
N GLU A 185 6.20 -10.42 -18.10
CA GLU A 185 6.78 -11.61 -18.71
C GLU A 185 8.27 -11.70 -18.43
N ALA A 186 8.81 -12.93 -18.38
CA ALA A 186 10.25 -13.15 -18.29
C ALA A 186 10.96 -12.57 -19.52
N GLY A 187 12.13 -11.95 -19.31
CA GLY A 187 12.90 -11.30 -20.36
C GLY A 187 12.45 -9.87 -20.71
N ALA A 188 11.39 -9.35 -20.09
CA ALA A 188 10.87 -8.00 -20.35
C ALA A 188 11.79 -6.90 -19.85
N ASN A 189 11.79 -5.74 -20.53
CA ASN A 189 12.38 -4.49 -20.07
C ASN A 189 11.39 -3.74 -19.18
N VAL A 190 11.75 -3.52 -17.92
CA VAL A 190 10.90 -2.89 -16.90
C VAL A 190 11.48 -1.56 -16.45
N VAL A 191 10.66 -0.52 -16.41
CA VAL A 191 11.05 0.81 -15.91
C VAL A 191 10.23 1.17 -14.68
N VAL A 192 10.89 1.69 -13.64
CA VAL A 192 10.27 2.06 -12.36
C VAL A 192 10.59 3.52 -12.06
N PHE A 193 9.58 4.37 -12.07
CA PHE A 193 9.67 5.77 -11.68
C PHE A 193 9.39 5.91 -10.18
N GLY A 194 10.40 6.34 -9.42
CA GLY A 194 10.36 6.46 -7.96
C GLY A 194 10.85 5.21 -7.25
N LEU A 195 11.99 5.32 -6.55
CA LEU A 195 12.66 4.24 -5.82
C LEU A 195 12.39 4.31 -4.31
N GLY A 196 11.16 4.67 -3.96
CA GLY A 196 10.62 4.59 -2.60
C GLY A 196 10.14 3.17 -2.25
N GLY A 197 9.41 3.05 -1.13
CA GLY A 197 8.95 1.75 -0.64
C GLY A 197 8.15 0.92 -1.64
N ILE A 198 7.31 1.54 -2.48
CA ILE A 198 6.55 0.83 -3.54
C ILE A 198 7.48 0.46 -4.69
N GLY A 199 8.27 1.41 -5.21
CA GLY A 199 9.16 1.15 -6.36
C GLY A 199 10.18 0.06 -6.08
N LEU A 200 10.75 -0.02 -4.87
CA LEU A 200 11.65 -1.10 -4.47
C LEU A 200 10.96 -2.47 -4.49
N ASN A 201 9.68 -2.53 -4.12
CA ASN A 201 8.89 -3.76 -4.22
C ASN A 201 8.54 -4.12 -5.67
N VAL A 202 8.33 -3.14 -6.56
CA VAL A 202 8.21 -3.38 -8.01
C VAL A 202 9.52 -3.96 -8.56
N ILE A 203 10.68 -3.40 -8.19
CA ILE A 203 12.00 -3.88 -8.64
C ILE A 203 12.22 -5.34 -8.23
N GLN A 204 11.99 -5.70 -6.95
CA GLN A 204 12.22 -7.08 -6.52
C GLN A 204 11.24 -8.06 -7.18
N ALA A 205 10.00 -7.64 -7.43
CA ALA A 205 9.05 -8.46 -8.15
C ALA A 205 9.41 -8.63 -9.63
N ALA A 206 9.92 -7.59 -10.29
CA ALA A 206 10.44 -7.67 -11.66
C ALA A 206 11.63 -8.64 -11.75
N LYS A 207 12.56 -8.59 -10.77
CA LYS A 207 13.63 -9.59 -10.63
C LYS A 207 13.08 -11.00 -10.44
N MET A 208 12.09 -11.16 -9.58
CA MET A 208 11.47 -12.45 -9.26
C MET A 208 10.84 -13.14 -10.49
N VAL A 209 10.26 -12.37 -11.41
CA VAL A 209 9.67 -12.90 -12.65
C VAL A 209 10.70 -13.06 -13.79
N GLY A 210 11.95 -12.67 -13.57
CA GLY A 210 13.02 -12.83 -14.58
C GLY A 210 13.00 -11.75 -15.65
N ALA A 211 12.66 -10.51 -15.32
CA ALA A 211 12.84 -9.37 -16.23
C ALA A 211 14.32 -9.20 -16.62
N ASP A 212 14.59 -8.78 -17.86
CA ASP A 212 15.96 -8.60 -18.38
C ASP A 212 16.56 -7.29 -17.86
N LYS A 213 16.06 -6.14 -18.31
CA LYS A 213 16.47 -4.84 -17.79
C LYS A 213 15.45 -4.33 -16.78
N ILE A 214 15.92 -4.00 -15.58
CA ILE A 214 15.16 -3.36 -14.53
C ILE A 214 15.75 -1.97 -14.30
N ILE A 215 15.12 -0.96 -14.87
CA ILE A 215 15.61 0.41 -14.93
C ILE A 215 14.90 1.23 -13.85
N GLY A 216 15.65 1.75 -12.89
CA GLY A 216 15.14 2.61 -11.84
C GLY A 216 15.37 4.10 -12.13
N ILE A 217 14.35 4.90 -11.95
CA ILE A 217 14.36 6.36 -12.17
C ILE A 217 14.11 7.06 -10.84
N ASP A 218 15.08 7.84 -10.36
CA ASP A 218 14.89 8.67 -9.16
C ASP A 218 15.78 9.92 -9.21
N ILE A 219 15.29 11.04 -8.67
CA ILE A 219 16.03 12.29 -8.54
C ILE A 219 17.05 12.27 -7.40
N ASN A 220 16.95 11.31 -6.49
CA ASN A 220 17.83 11.11 -5.35
C ASN A 220 18.81 9.96 -5.63
N PRO A 221 20.10 10.25 -5.93
CA PRO A 221 21.09 9.19 -6.22
C PRO A 221 21.34 8.27 -5.02
N GLY A 222 21.03 8.71 -3.79
CA GLY A 222 21.15 7.87 -2.59
C GLY A 222 20.24 6.65 -2.58
N ARG A 223 19.25 6.58 -3.47
CA ARG A 223 18.36 5.41 -3.62
C ARG A 223 18.96 4.29 -4.47
N GLU A 224 19.99 4.57 -5.27
CA GLU A 224 20.57 3.61 -6.20
C GLU A 224 21.09 2.34 -5.53
N ALA A 225 21.89 2.47 -4.47
CA ALA A 225 22.50 1.32 -3.80
C ALA A 225 21.45 0.31 -3.28
N MET A 226 20.38 0.82 -2.67
CA MET A 226 19.28 -0.02 -2.20
C MET A 226 18.53 -0.67 -3.36
N ALA A 227 18.22 0.08 -4.41
CA ALA A 227 17.53 -0.44 -5.58
C ALA A 227 18.34 -1.53 -6.29
N ARG A 228 19.67 -1.39 -6.39
CA ARG A 228 20.55 -2.44 -6.91
C ARG A 228 20.50 -3.70 -6.05
N LYS A 229 20.49 -3.57 -4.72
CA LYS A 229 20.33 -4.71 -3.80
C LYS A 229 19.05 -5.48 -4.09
N PHE A 230 17.95 -4.78 -4.40
CA PHE A 230 16.64 -5.36 -4.74
C PHE A 230 16.58 -5.93 -6.17
N GLY A 231 17.56 -5.65 -7.02
CA GLY A 231 17.67 -6.25 -8.36
C GLY A 231 17.62 -5.28 -9.53
N MET A 232 17.67 -3.96 -9.29
CA MET A 232 17.82 -2.97 -10.35
C MET A 232 19.11 -3.18 -11.14
N THR A 233 19.02 -3.17 -12.47
CA THR A 233 20.15 -3.32 -13.37
C THR A 233 20.74 -1.98 -13.82
N HIS A 234 19.88 -0.97 -14.05
CA HIS A 234 20.27 0.35 -14.53
C HIS A 234 19.61 1.44 -13.69
N PHE A 235 20.38 2.47 -13.35
CA PHE A 235 19.88 3.66 -12.68
C PHE A 235 19.97 4.86 -13.61
N LEU A 236 18.92 5.66 -13.72
CA LEU A 236 18.91 6.92 -14.45
C LEU A 236 18.39 8.04 -13.53
N ASN A 237 19.20 9.11 -13.39
CA ASN A 237 18.75 10.30 -12.71
C ASN A 237 18.19 11.30 -13.75
N PRO A 238 16.93 11.72 -13.66
CA PRO A 238 16.35 12.67 -14.62
C PRO A 238 17.08 14.01 -14.70
N LYS A 239 17.88 14.38 -13.70
CA LYS A 239 18.68 15.62 -13.72
C LYS A 239 19.87 15.52 -14.65
N ASP A 240 20.33 14.32 -14.95
CA ASP A 240 21.49 14.06 -15.81
C ASP A 240 21.09 13.82 -17.28
N HIS A 241 19.78 13.72 -17.54
CA HIS A 241 19.20 13.45 -18.86
C HIS A 241 18.21 14.53 -19.26
N PRO A 242 18.50 15.37 -20.29
CA PRO A 242 17.56 16.39 -20.77
C PRO A 242 16.21 15.82 -21.21
N ASP A 243 16.24 14.62 -21.81
CA ASP A 243 15.05 13.84 -22.16
C ASP A 243 15.19 12.41 -21.60
N ILE A 244 14.55 12.19 -20.47
CA ILE A 244 14.55 10.88 -19.80
C ILE A 244 13.81 9.81 -20.61
N VAL A 245 12.78 10.21 -21.38
CA VAL A 245 12.04 9.27 -22.24
C VAL A 245 12.93 8.74 -23.35
N ASP A 246 13.67 9.63 -24.04
CA ASP A 246 14.61 9.24 -25.09
C ASP A 246 15.72 8.33 -24.53
N ALA A 247 16.29 8.68 -23.39
CA ALA A 247 17.32 7.85 -22.74
C ALA A 247 16.83 6.42 -22.44
N ILE A 248 15.60 6.27 -21.98
CA ILE A 248 14.97 4.96 -21.74
C ILE A 248 14.76 4.21 -23.06
N VAL A 249 14.20 4.89 -24.07
CA VAL A 249 13.91 4.29 -25.39
C VAL A 249 15.19 3.77 -26.04
N GLN A 250 16.30 4.52 -25.96
CA GLN A 250 17.60 4.06 -26.46
C GLN A 250 18.13 2.87 -25.68
N LEU A 251 18.05 2.89 -24.35
CA LEU A 251 18.52 1.80 -23.49
C LEU A 251 17.75 0.50 -23.69
N THR A 252 16.48 0.58 -24.11
CA THR A 252 15.55 -0.54 -24.27
C THR A 252 15.29 -0.93 -25.73
N ASP A 253 16.06 -0.37 -26.66
CA ASP A 253 15.94 -0.64 -28.10
C ASP A 253 14.49 -0.46 -28.63
N GLY A 254 13.93 0.73 -28.39
CA GLY A 254 12.62 1.13 -28.92
C GLY A 254 11.53 1.33 -27.86
N GLY A 255 11.81 1.11 -26.59
CA GLY A 255 10.91 1.36 -25.46
C GLY A 255 10.79 0.19 -24.48
N ALA A 256 10.32 0.48 -23.29
CA ALA A 256 10.10 -0.52 -22.27
C ALA A 256 8.83 -1.35 -22.54
N ASP A 257 8.84 -2.63 -22.17
CA ASP A 257 7.65 -3.48 -22.23
C ASP A 257 6.66 -3.07 -21.14
N TYR A 258 7.18 -2.72 -19.96
CA TYR A 258 6.38 -2.27 -18.82
C TYR A 258 7.03 -1.08 -18.12
N SER A 259 6.22 -0.11 -17.76
CA SER A 259 6.63 0.97 -16.86
C SER A 259 5.72 1.07 -15.65
N PHE A 260 6.28 1.45 -14.50
CA PHE A 260 5.56 1.60 -13.24
C PHE A 260 5.79 3.00 -12.68
N GLU A 261 4.72 3.76 -12.52
CA GLU A 261 4.78 5.07 -11.88
C GLU A 261 4.41 4.93 -10.40
N CYS A 262 5.40 5.18 -9.51
CA CYS A 262 5.31 4.94 -8.06
C CYS A 262 5.43 6.24 -7.24
N ILE A 263 5.29 7.41 -7.87
CA ILE A 263 5.48 8.73 -7.24
C ILE A 263 4.13 9.42 -7.00
N GLY A 264 3.22 9.37 -7.98
CA GLY A 264 1.97 10.12 -7.98
C GLY A 264 2.08 11.50 -8.68
N ASN A 265 2.96 11.64 -9.66
CA ASN A 265 3.16 12.88 -10.39
C ASN A 265 2.68 12.76 -11.83
N THR A 266 1.78 13.65 -12.27
CA THR A 266 1.17 13.59 -13.61
C THR A 266 2.16 13.72 -14.76
N LYS A 267 3.27 14.46 -14.56
CA LYS A 267 4.35 14.56 -15.54
C LYS A 267 5.10 13.22 -15.68
N THR A 268 5.43 12.58 -14.55
CA THR A 268 6.08 11.25 -14.57
C THR A 268 5.15 10.16 -15.07
N MET A 269 3.84 10.23 -14.81
CA MET A 269 2.84 9.34 -15.41
C MET A 269 2.86 9.40 -16.93
N ARG A 270 2.95 10.62 -17.51
CA ARG A 270 3.09 10.81 -18.95
C ARG A 270 4.41 10.25 -19.47
N GLN A 271 5.53 10.53 -18.83
CA GLN A 271 6.84 10.01 -19.20
C GLN A 271 6.89 8.48 -19.16
N ALA A 272 6.26 7.88 -18.13
CA ALA A 272 6.12 6.44 -17.98
C ALA A 272 5.35 5.80 -19.15
N LEU A 273 4.31 6.45 -19.67
CA LEU A 273 3.64 5.97 -20.87
C LEU A 273 4.52 6.14 -22.12
N GLU A 274 5.09 7.33 -22.30
CA GLU A 274 5.79 7.68 -23.53
C GLU A 274 7.11 6.90 -23.72
N CYS A 275 7.74 6.42 -22.63
CA CYS A 275 8.92 5.55 -22.69
C CYS A 275 8.62 4.08 -23.00
N CYS A 276 7.35 3.68 -23.01
CA CYS A 276 6.96 2.33 -23.35
C CYS A 276 7.07 2.04 -24.85
N HIS A 277 7.26 0.77 -25.21
CA HIS A 277 7.33 0.31 -26.59
C HIS A 277 6.00 0.57 -27.34
N LYS A 278 6.10 1.02 -28.58
CA LYS A 278 4.93 1.09 -29.48
C LYS A 278 4.44 -0.33 -29.76
N GLY A 279 3.15 -0.50 -29.86
CA GLY A 279 2.51 -1.78 -30.20
C GLY A 279 2.02 -2.57 -28.99
N TRP A 280 2.79 -2.67 -27.88
CA TRP A 280 2.37 -3.50 -26.72
C TRP A 280 2.72 -2.92 -25.35
N GLY A 281 3.54 -1.89 -25.26
CA GLY A 281 4.04 -1.40 -23.97
C GLY A 281 2.93 -0.96 -23.01
N GLN A 282 3.03 -1.35 -21.74
CA GLN A 282 2.05 -1.05 -20.70
C GLN A 282 2.66 -0.14 -19.63
N SER A 283 2.00 0.97 -19.36
CA SER A 283 2.35 1.87 -18.26
C SER A 283 1.35 1.71 -17.12
N ILE A 284 1.86 1.35 -15.94
CA ILE A 284 1.06 1.07 -14.75
C ILE A 284 1.16 2.24 -13.78
N ILE A 285 0.04 2.91 -13.53
CA ILE A 285 -0.08 4.00 -12.56
C ILE A 285 -0.40 3.39 -11.19
N ILE A 286 0.48 3.64 -10.22
CA ILE A 286 0.36 3.20 -8.83
C ILE A 286 0.32 4.42 -7.89
N GLY A 287 1.13 5.42 -8.17
CA GLY A 287 1.23 6.63 -7.37
C GLY A 287 -0.09 7.41 -7.34
N VAL A 288 -0.43 7.97 -6.16
CA VAL A 288 -1.64 8.77 -5.96
C VAL A 288 -1.29 10.24 -6.19
N ALA A 289 -1.88 10.85 -7.22
CA ALA A 289 -1.77 12.27 -7.49
C ALA A 289 -2.70 13.10 -6.62
N GLU A 290 -2.47 14.41 -6.58
CA GLU A 290 -3.36 15.35 -5.88
C GLU A 290 -4.79 15.29 -6.43
N ALA A 291 -5.76 15.53 -5.56
CA ALA A 291 -7.17 15.57 -5.97
C ALA A 291 -7.40 16.64 -7.06
N GLY A 292 -8.10 16.24 -8.12
CA GLY A 292 -8.36 17.12 -9.28
C GLY A 292 -7.21 17.19 -10.30
N ALA A 293 -6.07 16.54 -10.05
CA ALA A 293 -5.00 16.44 -11.05
C ALA A 293 -5.40 15.52 -12.20
N GLU A 294 -5.11 15.94 -13.42
CA GLU A 294 -5.41 15.21 -14.66
C GLU A 294 -4.13 14.78 -15.36
N ILE A 295 -4.16 13.60 -15.97
CA ILE A 295 -3.11 13.13 -16.86
C ILE A 295 -3.46 13.41 -18.31
N SER A 296 -2.47 13.78 -19.14
CA SER A 296 -2.66 14.03 -20.55
C SER A 296 -1.54 13.47 -21.39
N THR A 297 -1.86 12.99 -22.58
CA THR A 297 -0.90 12.58 -23.60
C THR A 297 -1.44 12.85 -24.99
N ARG A 298 -0.58 12.82 -25.99
CA ARG A 298 -1.03 12.91 -27.39
C ARG A 298 -1.77 11.63 -27.76
N PRO A 299 -2.97 11.69 -28.36
CA PRO A 299 -3.77 10.51 -28.68
C PRO A 299 -3.02 9.44 -29.49
N PHE A 300 -2.08 9.86 -30.34
CA PHE A 300 -1.27 8.95 -31.15
C PHE A 300 -0.39 8.01 -30.33
N GLN A 301 -0.06 8.35 -29.09
CA GLN A 301 0.64 7.47 -28.16
C GLN A 301 -0.18 6.19 -27.86
N LEU A 302 -1.50 6.36 -27.72
CA LEU A 302 -2.42 5.24 -27.48
C LEU A 302 -2.82 4.53 -28.80
N VAL A 303 -3.02 5.27 -29.88
CA VAL A 303 -3.31 4.72 -31.23
C VAL A 303 -2.21 3.75 -31.66
N THR A 304 -0.96 4.00 -31.31
CA THR A 304 0.17 3.14 -31.61
C THR A 304 0.34 1.95 -30.66
N GLY A 305 -0.65 1.66 -29.80
CA GLY A 305 -0.74 0.42 -29.02
C GLY A 305 -0.24 0.49 -27.58
N ARG A 306 0.30 1.63 -27.14
CA ARG A 306 0.64 1.82 -25.72
C ARG A 306 -0.62 1.80 -24.86
N GLN A 307 -0.50 1.34 -23.63
CA GLN A 307 -1.61 1.22 -22.70
C GLN A 307 -1.32 1.93 -21.40
N TRP A 308 -2.26 2.76 -20.91
CA TRP A 308 -2.31 3.20 -19.54
C TRP A 308 -3.23 2.31 -18.72
N LYS A 309 -2.75 1.86 -17.57
CA LYS A 309 -3.50 0.99 -16.67
C LYS A 309 -3.26 1.38 -15.21
N GLY A 310 -4.30 1.45 -14.40
CA GLY A 310 -4.19 1.67 -12.96
C GLY A 310 -3.97 0.37 -12.20
N SER A 311 -3.33 0.47 -11.03
CA SER A 311 -3.15 -0.64 -10.10
C SER A 311 -3.47 -0.20 -8.68
N ALA A 312 -4.64 -0.61 -8.16
CA ALA A 312 -5.01 -0.44 -6.77
C ALA A 312 -4.60 -1.69 -5.99
N PHE A 313 -3.86 -1.50 -4.88
CA PHE A 313 -3.39 -2.61 -4.04
C PHE A 313 -2.69 -3.72 -4.85
N GLY A 314 -1.98 -3.35 -5.91
CA GLY A 314 -1.31 -4.30 -6.81
C GLY A 314 -2.24 -5.23 -7.59
N GLY A 315 -3.56 -5.01 -7.60
CA GLY A 315 -4.53 -5.94 -8.16
C GLY A 315 -4.74 -7.19 -7.29
N ALA A 316 -4.18 -7.22 -6.07
CA ALA A 316 -4.20 -8.37 -5.19
C ALA A 316 -5.55 -8.58 -4.51
N ARG A 317 -5.94 -9.83 -4.32
CA ARG A 317 -7.06 -10.24 -3.48
C ARG A 317 -6.57 -10.40 -2.07
N GLY A 318 -6.96 -9.49 -1.17
CA GLY A 318 -6.32 -9.34 0.14
C GLY A 318 -6.28 -10.64 0.96
N ARG A 319 -7.41 -11.32 1.11
CA ARG A 319 -7.48 -12.55 1.93
C ARG A 319 -6.81 -13.77 1.29
N SER A 320 -6.56 -13.73 -0.02
CA SER A 320 -5.97 -14.84 -0.78
C SER A 320 -4.49 -14.63 -1.10
N ASP A 321 -4.11 -13.41 -1.50
CA ASP A 321 -2.77 -13.12 -2.00
C ASP A 321 -1.82 -12.61 -0.90
N VAL A 322 -2.33 -11.86 0.10
CA VAL A 322 -1.49 -11.35 1.20
C VAL A 322 -0.82 -12.50 1.98
N PRO A 323 -1.51 -13.57 2.39
CA PRO A 323 -0.85 -14.71 3.04
C PRO A 323 0.24 -15.34 2.17
N ARG A 324 0.01 -15.46 0.86
CA ARG A 324 1.00 -15.99 -0.09
C ARG A 324 2.23 -15.08 -0.21
N ILE A 325 2.05 -13.77 -0.17
CA ILE A 325 3.17 -12.81 -0.15
C ILE A 325 3.95 -12.91 1.16
N VAL A 326 3.28 -13.14 2.29
CA VAL A 326 3.93 -13.48 3.56
C VAL A 326 4.78 -14.75 3.43
N ASP A 327 4.25 -15.81 2.81
CA ASP A 327 5.01 -17.03 2.56
C ASP A 327 6.25 -16.77 1.68
N TRP A 328 6.12 -15.94 0.63
CA TRP A 328 7.28 -15.57 -0.20
C TRP A 328 8.35 -14.82 0.58
N TYR A 329 7.97 -13.96 1.51
CA TYR A 329 8.93 -13.31 2.41
C TYR A 329 9.60 -14.33 3.33
N MET A 330 8.84 -15.21 3.97
CA MET A 330 9.37 -16.24 4.88
C MET A 330 10.25 -17.27 4.16
N ASP A 331 9.98 -17.54 2.89
CA ASP A 331 10.79 -18.38 2.00
C ASP A 331 12.02 -17.66 1.41
N GLY A 332 12.23 -16.37 1.71
CA GLY A 332 13.34 -15.57 1.18
C GLY A 332 13.23 -15.20 -0.30
N LYS A 333 12.04 -15.33 -0.90
CA LYS A 333 11.80 -14.97 -2.31
C LYS A 333 11.68 -13.46 -2.51
N ILE A 334 11.24 -12.74 -1.47
CA ILE A 334 11.22 -11.28 -1.40
C ILE A 334 11.88 -10.82 -0.10
N ALA A 335 12.45 -9.62 -0.10
CA ALA A 335 13.11 -9.00 1.05
C ALA A 335 12.27 -7.82 1.57
N ILE A 336 12.08 -7.76 2.88
CA ILE A 336 11.36 -6.66 3.55
C ILE A 336 12.23 -5.97 4.60
N ASP A 337 13.14 -6.71 5.22
CA ASP A 337 13.93 -6.24 6.38
C ASP A 337 14.64 -4.91 6.12
N ASP A 338 15.26 -4.77 4.95
CA ASP A 338 16.01 -3.56 4.57
C ASP A 338 15.11 -2.35 4.25
N LEU A 339 13.82 -2.58 4.00
CA LEU A 339 12.85 -1.51 3.77
C LEU A 339 12.48 -0.80 5.08
N ILE A 340 12.58 -1.52 6.21
CA ILE A 340 12.22 -0.98 7.54
C ILE A 340 13.44 -0.30 8.14
N THR A 341 13.51 1.01 7.96
CA THR A 341 14.64 1.82 8.40
C THR A 341 14.53 2.31 9.84
N HIS A 342 13.31 2.44 10.36
CA HIS A 342 13.05 2.96 11.70
C HIS A 342 11.99 2.14 12.43
N ARG A 343 12.24 1.86 13.72
CA ARG A 343 11.26 1.30 14.67
C ARG A 343 10.97 2.35 15.74
N LEU A 344 9.69 2.58 15.98
CA LEU A 344 9.18 3.64 16.86
C LEU A 344 8.17 3.04 17.84
N LYS A 345 7.89 3.75 18.93
CA LYS A 345 6.72 3.53 19.78
C LYS A 345 5.56 4.38 19.26
N LEU A 346 4.34 4.11 19.71
CA LEU A 346 3.16 4.87 19.31
C LEU A 346 3.29 6.36 19.67
N GLU A 347 3.89 6.65 20.80
CA GLU A 347 4.14 8.01 21.29
C GLU A 347 5.02 8.83 20.34
N ASP A 348 5.89 8.16 19.56
CA ASP A 348 6.81 8.77 18.60
C ASP A 348 6.23 8.89 17.19
N ILE A 349 4.93 8.63 16.98
CA ILE A 349 4.32 8.51 15.64
C ILE A 349 4.50 9.78 14.79
N ASN A 350 4.43 10.96 15.39
CA ASN A 350 4.65 12.23 14.68
C ASN A 350 6.08 12.33 14.13
N ARG A 351 7.08 11.83 14.86
CA ARG A 351 8.46 11.73 14.39
C ARG A 351 8.56 10.83 13.16
N GLY A 352 7.77 9.73 13.10
CA GLY A 352 7.73 8.86 11.94
C GLY A 352 7.26 9.59 10.68
N PHE A 353 6.25 10.44 10.79
CA PHE A 353 5.82 11.32 9.69
C PHE A 353 6.89 12.34 9.27
N GLU A 354 7.62 12.92 10.24
CA GLU A 354 8.71 13.84 9.94
C GLU A 354 9.84 13.16 9.16
N LEU A 355 10.29 11.98 9.61
CA LEU A 355 11.32 11.18 8.94
C LEU A 355 10.91 10.84 7.49
N MET A 356 9.66 10.46 7.29
CA MET A 356 9.11 10.19 5.97
C MET A 356 9.13 11.43 5.06
N ARG A 357 8.67 12.58 5.56
CA ARG A 357 8.63 13.85 4.81
C ARG A 357 10.01 14.36 4.43
N LYS A 358 11.01 14.17 5.28
CA LYS A 358 12.42 14.52 5.01
C LYS A 358 13.11 13.53 4.07
N GLY A 359 12.46 12.41 3.72
CA GLY A 359 13.06 11.35 2.90
C GLY A 359 14.13 10.53 3.62
N GLU A 360 14.22 10.65 4.96
CA GLU A 360 15.16 9.94 5.82
C GLU A 360 14.71 8.50 6.12
N SER A 361 13.42 8.19 5.93
CA SER A 361 12.85 6.87 6.09
C SER A 361 12.40 6.29 4.74
N ILE A 362 12.67 5.01 4.50
CA ILE A 362 11.97 4.24 3.46
C ILE A 362 10.64 3.76 4.05
N ARG A 363 10.70 3.10 5.22
CA ARG A 363 9.54 2.73 6.02
C ARG A 363 9.84 2.85 7.51
N SER A 364 8.98 3.57 8.23
CA SER A 364 8.94 3.57 9.70
C SER A 364 7.84 2.64 10.18
N VAL A 365 8.13 1.84 11.20
CA VAL A 365 7.18 0.90 11.81
C VAL A 365 7.03 1.22 13.28
N VAL A 366 5.79 1.37 13.75
CA VAL A 366 5.43 1.42 15.16
C VAL A 366 5.30 -0.01 15.68
N VAL A 367 5.95 -0.32 16.81
CA VAL A 367 5.87 -1.61 17.50
C VAL A 367 5.19 -1.37 18.85
N TYR A 368 4.14 -2.14 19.14
CA TYR A 368 3.31 -2.02 20.34
C TYR A 368 3.81 -2.90 21.46
#